data_127abecdfa8794d02635729d3893fd00
#
_entry.id   127abecdfa8794d02635729d3893fd00
#
_cell.length_a   1.000
_cell.length_b   1.000
_cell.length_c   1.000
_cell.angle_alpha   90.00
_cell.angle_beta   90.00
_cell.angle_gamma   90.00
#
_symmetry.space_group_name_H-M   'P 1'
#
loop_
_entity.id
_entity.type
_entity.pdbx_description
1 polymer ?
#
loop_
_entity_poly.entity_id
_entity_poly.type
_entity_poly.pdbx_seq_one_letter_code
_entity_poly.pdbx_strand_id
1 'polypeptide(L)'
;NGMIGMDPDSTAVNSVVALASKNGLATGVLSTSAVNHATPASFVAHNVSRNNYEEIALDFVEGGPDVFIGGGLSSFNEREDGRDLTAELRSLGYDVVYNTDDLKKSESDKIAGLLSKEHMPRVSEGREGVLKEMTAKAIETLSRNKDGFFLMVEGSMIDWGGHDRDKEYIISEMIDLDEAIGVAYDFAVRDGETLIVVTADHETG
;
A
#
# COMPACT_ATOMS: atom_id res chain seq x y z
N ASN A 1 18.81 -7.82 -7.29
CA ASN A 1 18.63 -6.81 -6.26
C ASN A 1 17.43 -7.21 -5.38
N GLY A 2 17.65 -7.60 -4.14
CA GLY A 2 16.60 -8.10 -3.23
C GLY A 2 16.48 -7.30 -1.94
N MET A 3 17.09 -6.10 -1.89
CA MET A 3 17.01 -5.19 -0.74
C MET A 3 15.82 -4.23 -0.86
N ILE A 4 15.34 -3.75 0.27
CA ILE A 4 14.22 -2.81 0.41
C ILE A 4 14.74 -1.49 0.96
N GLY A 5 14.48 -0.37 0.27
CA GLY A 5 14.83 0.97 0.74
C GLY A 5 16.31 1.22 1.05
N MET A 6 17.20 0.46 0.41
CA MET A 6 18.65 0.52 0.63
C MET A 6 19.41 0.77 -0.68
N ASP A 7 20.55 1.43 -0.57
CA ASP A 7 21.53 1.56 -1.65
C ASP A 7 22.36 0.28 -1.84
N PRO A 8 23.22 0.19 -2.88
CA PRO A 8 24.06 -0.98 -3.12
C PRO A 8 25.02 -1.33 -1.97
N ASP A 9 25.35 -0.37 -1.12
CA ASP A 9 26.23 -0.54 0.05
C ASP A 9 25.45 -0.94 1.32
N SER A 10 24.14 -1.29 1.16
CA SER A 10 23.23 -1.64 2.25
C SER A 10 23.01 -0.50 3.27
N THR A 11 23.09 0.73 2.80
CA THR A 11 22.77 1.91 3.60
C THR A 11 21.34 2.33 3.35
N ALA A 12 20.56 2.59 4.41
CA ALA A 12 19.18 3.05 4.31
C ALA A 12 19.09 4.39 3.55
N VAL A 13 18.15 4.49 2.59
CA VAL A 13 17.90 5.71 1.84
C VAL A 13 16.56 6.32 2.25
N ASN A 14 16.47 7.66 2.27
CA ASN A 14 15.20 8.31 2.58
C ASN A 14 14.16 8.04 1.49
N SER A 15 13.03 7.49 1.88
CA SER A 15 11.88 7.32 0.98
C SER A 15 11.10 8.62 0.79
N VAL A 16 10.28 8.69 -0.27
CA VAL A 16 9.36 9.82 -0.48
C VAL A 16 8.33 9.91 0.66
N VAL A 17 7.85 8.79 1.18
CA VAL A 17 6.95 8.74 2.35
C VAL A 17 7.60 9.37 3.57
N ALA A 18 8.84 8.98 3.89
CA ALA A 18 9.58 9.57 5.02
C ALA A 18 9.81 11.08 4.84
N LEU A 19 10.12 11.53 3.62
CA LEU A 19 10.29 12.95 3.32
C LEU A 19 8.98 13.72 3.41
N ALA A 20 7.87 13.17 2.90
CA ALA A 20 6.54 13.78 2.98
C ALA A 20 6.11 13.92 4.44
N SER A 21 6.18 12.86 5.23
CA SER A 21 5.84 12.88 6.66
C SER A 21 6.69 13.90 7.44
N LYS A 22 7.99 13.97 7.17
CA LYS A 22 8.89 14.97 7.80
C LYS A 22 8.50 16.41 7.49
N ASN A 23 7.84 16.64 6.34
CA ASN A 23 7.34 17.97 5.94
C ASN A 23 5.88 18.20 6.33
N GLY A 24 5.28 17.36 7.17
CA GLY A 24 3.93 17.53 7.69
C GLY A 24 2.82 17.06 6.77
N LEU A 25 3.13 16.43 5.64
CA LEU A 25 2.12 15.84 4.76
C LEU A 25 1.61 14.53 5.36
N ALA A 26 0.33 14.25 5.16
CA ALA A 26 -0.21 12.91 5.40
C ALA A 26 0.32 11.92 4.35
N THR A 27 0.45 10.66 4.73
CA THR A 27 1.10 9.67 3.87
C THR A 27 0.29 8.39 3.74
N GLY A 28 0.27 7.82 2.53
CA GLY A 28 -0.44 6.57 2.26
C GLY A 28 0.29 5.64 1.30
N VAL A 29 0.10 4.33 1.52
CA VAL A 29 0.64 3.27 0.66
C VAL A 29 -0.41 2.18 0.48
N LEU A 30 -0.80 1.92 -0.77
CA LEU A 30 -1.79 0.90 -1.13
C LEU A 30 -1.18 -0.10 -2.10
N SER A 31 -1.58 -1.36 -1.97
CA SER A 31 -1.12 -2.40 -2.90
C SER A 31 -2.14 -3.53 -3.01
N THR A 32 -2.25 -4.13 -4.17
CA THR A 32 -3.00 -5.38 -4.36
C THR A 32 -2.21 -6.62 -3.92
N SER A 33 -0.91 -6.49 -3.64
CA SER A 33 -0.11 -7.50 -2.94
C SER A 33 -0.18 -7.32 -1.42
N ALA A 34 0.66 -8.04 -0.67
CA ALA A 34 0.91 -7.75 0.73
C ALA A 34 1.56 -6.36 0.85
N VAL A 35 1.17 -5.56 1.86
CA VAL A 35 1.71 -4.19 2.06
C VAL A 35 3.21 -4.20 2.33
N ASN A 36 3.74 -5.28 2.84
CA ASN A 36 5.16 -5.52 3.08
C ASN A 36 5.87 -6.26 1.92
N HIS A 37 5.23 -6.39 0.74
CA HIS A 37 5.88 -6.82 -0.50
C HIS A 37 6.83 -5.72 -1.02
N ALA A 38 7.74 -6.07 -1.93
CA ALA A 38 8.89 -5.25 -2.30
C ALA A 38 8.56 -3.80 -2.68
N THR A 39 7.58 -3.57 -3.55
CA THR A 39 7.25 -2.23 -4.03
C THR A 39 6.67 -1.34 -2.91
N PRO A 40 5.55 -1.70 -2.25
CA PRO A 40 5.01 -0.87 -1.17
C PRO A 40 6.00 -0.75 0.01
N ALA A 41 6.70 -1.83 0.36
CA ALA A 41 7.71 -1.79 1.40
C ALA A 41 8.85 -0.81 1.11
N SER A 42 9.29 -0.65 -0.15
CA SER A 42 10.37 0.28 -0.51
C SER A 42 10.02 1.76 -0.27
N PHE A 43 8.76 2.08 -0.08
CA PHE A 43 8.32 3.42 0.33
C PHE A 43 8.34 3.63 1.84
N VAL A 44 8.43 2.55 2.64
CA VAL A 44 8.26 2.59 4.11
C VAL A 44 9.48 2.04 4.83
N ALA A 45 9.98 0.88 4.41
CA ALA A 45 10.89 0.02 5.14
C ALA A 45 12.33 0.04 4.62
N HIS A 46 13.23 -0.47 5.45
CA HIS A 46 14.65 -0.66 5.11
C HIS A 46 15.09 -2.07 5.51
N ASN A 47 15.33 -2.94 4.53
CA ASN A 47 15.74 -4.32 4.84
C ASN A 47 16.70 -4.87 3.78
N VAL A 48 17.68 -5.66 4.23
CA VAL A 48 18.68 -6.31 3.37
C VAL A 48 18.08 -7.40 2.48
N SER A 49 16.87 -7.87 2.80
CA SER A 49 16.17 -8.89 2.02
C SER A 49 14.68 -8.61 1.93
N ARG A 50 14.16 -8.59 0.70
CA ARG A 50 12.70 -8.47 0.44
C ARG A 50 11.88 -9.64 0.99
N ASN A 51 12.53 -10.75 1.36
CA ASN A 51 11.86 -11.93 1.88
C ASN A 51 11.69 -11.90 3.42
N ASN A 52 12.23 -10.90 4.09
CA ASN A 52 12.11 -10.72 5.53
C ASN A 52 10.77 -10.03 5.88
N TYR A 53 9.66 -10.64 5.48
CA TYR A 53 8.32 -10.03 5.59
C TYR A 53 7.96 -9.59 7.00
N GLU A 54 8.29 -10.40 8.02
CA GLU A 54 8.01 -10.05 9.41
C GLU A 54 8.84 -8.86 9.91
N GLU A 55 10.12 -8.78 9.53
CA GLU A 55 10.97 -7.62 9.86
C GLU A 55 10.49 -6.36 9.13
N ILE A 56 10.14 -6.47 7.84
CA ILE A 56 9.59 -5.35 7.07
C ILE A 56 8.29 -4.83 7.69
N ALA A 57 7.44 -5.72 8.23
CA ALA A 57 6.20 -5.33 8.89
C ALA A 57 6.43 -4.48 10.16
N LEU A 58 7.60 -4.60 10.84
CA LEU A 58 7.94 -3.75 11.98
C LEU A 58 8.06 -2.28 11.58
N ASP A 59 8.62 -1.97 10.41
CA ASP A 59 8.79 -0.59 9.95
C ASP A 59 7.43 0.13 9.76
N PHE A 60 6.35 -0.63 9.44
CA PHE A 60 4.99 -0.09 9.39
C PHE A 60 4.44 0.31 10.77
N VAL A 61 4.94 -0.30 11.84
CA VAL A 61 4.57 0.05 13.23
C VAL A 61 5.45 1.16 13.77
N GLU A 62 6.76 1.12 13.49
CA GLU A 62 7.75 2.03 14.08
C GLU A 62 7.79 3.43 13.44
N GLY A 63 7.19 3.60 12.27
CA GLY A 63 7.19 4.88 11.55
C GLY A 63 6.45 4.81 10.22
N GLY A 64 5.45 3.94 10.14
CA GLY A 64 4.66 3.72 8.94
C GLY A 64 3.79 4.90 8.52
N PRO A 65 3.22 4.84 7.30
CA PRO A 65 2.35 5.88 6.77
C PRO A 65 1.02 5.93 7.54
N ASP A 66 0.34 7.07 7.50
CA ASP A 66 -0.98 7.24 8.15
C ASP A 66 -2.04 6.27 7.63
N VAL A 67 -1.97 5.93 6.35
CA VAL A 67 -2.86 4.96 5.71
C VAL A 67 -2.03 3.91 4.96
N PHE A 68 -2.21 2.64 5.28
CA PHE A 68 -1.70 1.56 4.45
C PHE A 68 -2.75 0.47 4.29
N ILE A 69 -2.97 0.02 3.03
CA ILE A 69 -4.04 -0.93 2.74
C ILE A 69 -3.56 -1.95 1.69
N GLY A 70 -3.76 -3.23 1.98
CA GLY A 70 -3.43 -4.35 1.10
C GLY A 70 -3.58 -5.70 1.79
N GLY A 71 -2.81 -6.70 1.33
CA GLY A 71 -2.69 -7.99 2.00
C GLY A 71 -1.58 -8.01 3.06
N GLY A 72 -1.21 -9.21 3.54
CA GLY A 72 -0.04 -9.44 4.40
C GLY A 72 -0.33 -9.58 5.88
N LEU A 73 -1.60 -9.76 6.29
CA LEU A 73 -2.01 -9.86 7.69
C LEU A 73 -1.18 -10.86 8.50
N SER A 74 -0.77 -12.00 7.90
CA SER A 74 0.03 -13.02 8.60
C SER A 74 1.34 -12.47 9.16
N SER A 75 2.01 -11.57 8.46
CA SER A 75 3.25 -10.93 8.92
C SER A 75 3.05 -9.97 10.10
N PHE A 76 1.80 -9.61 10.40
CA PHE A 76 1.46 -8.73 11.52
C PHE A 76 0.93 -9.49 12.74
N ASN A 77 0.21 -10.60 12.58
CA ASN A 77 -0.46 -11.30 13.69
C ASN A 77 -0.16 -12.81 13.84
N GLU A 78 0.53 -13.43 12.86
CA GLU A 78 0.93 -14.84 12.93
C GLU A 78 2.46 -14.98 12.91
N ARG A 79 3.14 -14.11 13.63
CA ARG A 79 4.59 -13.94 13.63
C ARG A 79 5.33 -15.03 14.44
N GLU A 80 6.53 -15.38 13.99
CA GLU A 80 7.41 -16.32 14.70
C GLU A 80 7.87 -15.79 16.05
N ASP A 81 8.02 -14.45 16.21
CA ASP A 81 8.42 -13.80 17.46
C ASP A 81 7.27 -13.71 18.49
N GLY A 82 6.05 -14.11 18.11
CA GLY A 82 4.87 -14.09 18.98
C GLY A 82 4.28 -12.71 19.25
N ARG A 83 4.78 -11.64 18.59
CA ARG A 83 4.18 -10.30 18.67
C ARG A 83 2.88 -10.23 17.86
N ASP A 84 1.96 -9.40 18.31
CA ASP A 84 0.77 -9.01 17.55
C ASP A 84 0.88 -7.54 17.16
N LEU A 85 1.41 -7.28 15.97
CA LEU A 85 1.58 -5.93 15.46
C LEU A 85 0.22 -5.25 15.19
N THR A 86 -0.87 -6.00 15.00
CA THR A 86 -2.20 -5.39 14.85
C THR A 86 -2.69 -4.76 16.16
N ALA A 87 -2.36 -5.37 17.30
CA ALA A 87 -2.63 -4.80 18.61
C ALA A 87 -1.74 -3.57 18.88
N GLU A 88 -0.48 -3.63 18.47
CA GLU A 88 0.44 -2.49 18.58
C GLU A 88 -0.01 -1.30 17.72
N LEU A 89 -0.43 -1.53 16.46
CA LEU A 89 -1.00 -0.49 15.59
C LEU A 89 -2.23 0.17 16.21
N ARG A 90 -3.13 -0.62 16.81
CA ARG A 90 -4.28 -0.05 17.55
C ARG A 90 -3.83 0.85 18.70
N SER A 91 -2.79 0.46 19.42
CA SER A 91 -2.23 1.28 20.52
C SER A 91 -1.62 2.60 20.02
N LEU A 92 -1.18 2.64 18.76
CA LEU A 92 -0.66 3.84 18.07
C LEU A 92 -1.76 4.67 17.40
N GLY A 93 -3.02 4.29 17.58
CA GLY A 93 -4.18 5.04 17.10
C GLY A 93 -4.65 4.64 15.69
N TYR A 94 -4.15 3.55 15.13
CA TYR A 94 -4.68 3.04 13.87
C TYR A 94 -6.02 2.34 14.06
N ASP A 95 -6.93 2.58 13.14
CA ASP A 95 -8.07 1.71 12.91
C ASP A 95 -7.60 0.53 12.04
N VAL A 96 -7.56 -0.67 12.64
CA VAL A 96 -7.09 -1.89 11.97
C VAL A 96 -8.28 -2.67 11.46
N VAL A 97 -8.46 -2.66 10.13
CA VAL A 97 -9.60 -3.26 9.44
C VAL A 97 -9.17 -4.44 8.56
N TYR A 98 -10.05 -5.43 8.42
CA TYR A 98 -9.74 -6.71 7.76
C TYR A 98 -10.60 -6.99 6.53
N ASN A 99 -11.50 -6.10 6.18
CA ASN A 99 -12.38 -6.22 5.02
C ASN A 99 -12.78 -4.83 4.49
N THR A 100 -13.29 -4.80 3.28
CA THR A 100 -13.68 -3.55 2.61
C THR A 100 -14.89 -2.86 3.24
N ASP A 101 -15.80 -3.61 3.87
CA ASP A 101 -16.97 -3.02 4.52
C ASP A 101 -16.60 -2.23 5.77
N ASP A 102 -15.64 -2.72 6.56
CA ASP A 102 -15.12 -2.01 7.72
C ASP A 102 -14.20 -0.86 7.28
N LEU A 103 -13.41 -1.06 6.21
CA LEU A 103 -12.61 0.01 5.60
C LEU A 103 -13.48 1.22 5.22
N LYS A 104 -14.60 0.99 4.54
CA LYS A 104 -15.53 2.05 4.13
C LYS A 104 -16.11 2.83 5.32
N LYS A 105 -16.33 2.17 6.44
CA LYS A 105 -16.91 2.76 7.67
C LYS A 105 -15.90 3.48 8.54
N SER A 106 -14.62 3.26 8.34
CA SER A 106 -13.58 3.89 9.15
C SER A 106 -13.61 5.41 9.00
N GLU A 107 -13.61 6.11 10.12
CA GLU A 107 -13.52 7.58 10.20
C GLU A 107 -12.16 8.03 10.77
N SER A 108 -11.26 7.10 11.03
CA SER A 108 -9.93 7.37 11.58
C SER A 108 -9.05 8.12 10.59
N ASP A 109 -8.16 8.94 11.10
CA ASP A 109 -7.11 9.58 10.30
C ASP A 109 -5.91 8.64 10.08
N LYS A 110 -5.87 7.50 10.80
CA LYS A 110 -4.88 6.43 10.63
C LYS A 110 -5.57 5.10 10.39
N ILE A 111 -5.29 4.47 9.25
CA ILE A 111 -5.92 3.22 8.85
C ILE A 111 -4.86 2.19 8.46
N ALA A 112 -4.95 1.01 9.07
CA ALA A 112 -4.21 -0.18 8.68
C ALA A 112 -5.19 -1.21 8.10
N GLY A 113 -5.36 -1.22 6.78
CA GLY A 113 -6.24 -2.15 6.08
C GLY A 113 -5.50 -3.42 5.67
N LEU A 114 -5.61 -4.49 6.45
CA LEU A 114 -4.97 -5.78 6.19
C LEU A 114 -6.03 -6.76 5.66
N LEU A 115 -6.39 -6.58 4.39
CA LEU A 115 -7.60 -7.15 3.78
C LEU A 115 -7.46 -8.62 3.35
N SER A 116 -6.26 -9.17 3.41
CA SER A 116 -5.98 -10.58 3.10
C SER A 116 -4.85 -11.10 3.98
N LYS A 117 -4.85 -12.40 4.24
CA LYS A 117 -3.81 -13.06 5.03
C LYS A 117 -2.42 -12.92 4.38
N GLU A 118 -2.37 -13.21 3.09
CA GLU A 118 -1.18 -13.10 2.25
C GLU A 118 -1.41 -11.96 1.23
N HIS A 119 -1.13 -12.18 -0.04
CA HIS A 119 -1.53 -11.25 -1.09
C HIS A 119 -3.04 -11.23 -1.26
N MET A 120 -3.57 -10.15 -1.83
CA MET A 120 -5.00 -10.12 -2.18
C MET A 120 -5.30 -11.10 -3.31
N PRO A 121 -6.55 -11.58 -3.47
CA PRO A 121 -6.92 -12.44 -4.59
C PRO A 121 -6.82 -11.67 -5.92
N ARG A 122 -6.76 -12.39 -7.05
CA ARG A 122 -6.86 -11.81 -8.40
C ARG A 122 -8.24 -11.15 -8.60
N VAL A 123 -8.34 -10.21 -9.53
CA VAL A 123 -9.65 -9.66 -9.94
C VAL A 123 -10.61 -10.78 -10.33
N SER A 124 -10.16 -11.74 -11.13
CA SER A 124 -10.94 -12.92 -11.56
C SER A 124 -11.40 -13.83 -10.41
N GLU A 125 -10.85 -13.65 -9.21
CA GLU A 125 -11.19 -14.39 -7.98
C GLU A 125 -12.08 -13.58 -7.03
N GLY A 126 -12.64 -12.46 -7.48
CA GLY A 126 -13.64 -11.67 -6.75
C GLY A 126 -13.11 -10.40 -6.08
N ARG A 127 -11.94 -9.87 -6.50
CA ARG A 127 -11.41 -8.59 -6.01
C ARG A 127 -11.84 -7.39 -6.86
N GLU A 128 -12.75 -7.55 -7.79
CA GLU A 128 -13.19 -6.49 -8.70
C GLU A 128 -13.60 -5.21 -7.96
N GLY A 129 -13.03 -4.08 -8.36
CA GLY A 129 -13.31 -2.75 -7.81
C GLY A 129 -12.73 -2.47 -6.41
N VAL A 130 -12.02 -3.41 -5.79
CA VAL A 130 -11.47 -3.22 -4.45
C VAL A 130 -10.34 -2.19 -4.43
N LEU A 131 -9.44 -2.17 -5.43
CA LEU A 131 -8.36 -1.17 -5.50
C LEU A 131 -8.93 0.25 -5.64
N LYS A 132 -10.00 0.41 -6.41
CA LYS A 132 -10.77 1.65 -6.52
C LYS A 132 -11.33 2.11 -5.16
N GLU A 133 -11.91 1.18 -4.39
CA GLU A 133 -12.46 1.48 -3.06
C GLU A 133 -11.37 1.86 -2.06
N MET A 134 -10.24 1.13 -2.06
CA MET A 134 -9.06 1.44 -1.25
C MET A 134 -8.54 2.84 -1.57
N THR A 135 -8.41 3.17 -2.86
CA THR A 135 -7.92 4.47 -3.34
C THR A 135 -8.86 5.61 -2.92
N ALA A 136 -10.17 5.42 -3.08
CA ALA A 136 -11.16 6.40 -2.67
C ALA A 136 -11.08 6.68 -1.16
N LYS A 137 -10.99 5.62 -0.34
CA LYS A 137 -10.90 5.76 1.12
C LYS A 137 -9.60 6.41 1.56
N ALA A 138 -8.48 6.05 0.95
CA ALA A 138 -7.19 6.68 1.27
C ALA A 138 -7.19 8.18 0.94
N ILE A 139 -7.69 8.57 -0.23
CA ILE A 139 -7.81 9.97 -0.61
C ILE A 139 -8.75 10.72 0.35
N GLU A 140 -9.93 10.16 0.67
CA GLU A 140 -10.87 10.74 1.65
C GLU A 140 -10.20 11.02 3.00
N THR A 141 -9.39 10.06 3.47
CA THR A 141 -8.71 10.16 4.76
C THR A 141 -7.57 11.17 4.72
N LEU A 142 -6.66 11.01 3.76
CA LEU A 142 -5.43 11.81 3.67
C LEU A 142 -5.68 13.28 3.30
N SER A 143 -6.71 13.56 2.50
CA SER A 143 -7.08 14.92 2.10
C SER A 143 -7.63 15.79 3.24
N ARG A 144 -7.85 15.23 4.43
CA ARG A 144 -8.17 16.00 5.65
C ARG A 144 -6.96 16.80 6.15
N ASN A 145 -5.74 16.38 5.78
CA ASN A 145 -4.53 17.15 6.11
C ASN A 145 -4.43 18.40 5.23
N LYS A 146 -4.37 19.57 5.86
CA LYS A 146 -4.34 20.88 5.17
C LYS A 146 -3.00 21.17 4.48
N ASP A 147 -1.95 20.51 4.92
CA ASP A 147 -0.61 20.65 4.32
C ASP A 147 -0.44 19.74 3.10
N GLY A 148 -1.47 18.93 2.79
CA GLY A 148 -1.51 18.01 1.67
C GLY A 148 -1.08 16.58 2.04
N PHE A 149 -0.92 15.73 1.02
CA PHE A 149 -0.58 14.33 1.23
C PHE A 149 0.27 13.76 0.08
N PHE A 150 0.93 12.66 0.38
CA PHE A 150 1.53 11.76 -0.59
C PHE A 150 0.82 10.40 -0.52
N LEU A 151 0.41 9.88 -1.66
CA LEU A 151 -0.23 8.57 -1.77
C LEU A 151 0.42 7.76 -2.89
N MET A 152 0.91 6.55 -2.57
CA MET A 152 1.33 5.54 -3.53
C MET A 152 0.25 4.48 -3.67
N VAL A 153 -0.10 4.12 -4.89
CA VAL A 153 -1.07 3.06 -5.21
C VAL A 153 -0.46 2.11 -6.22
N GLU A 154 -0.47 0.82 -5.93
CA GLU A 154 0.12 -0.21 -6.77
C GLU A 154 -0.91 -1.25 -7.22
N GLY A 155 -1.01 -1.43 -8.53
CA GLY A 155 -1.65 -2.59 -9.15
C GLY A 155 -0.64 -3.74 -9.31
N SER A 156 -0.19 -4.34 -8.21
CA SER A 156 0.94 -5.29 -8.17
C SER A 156 0.77 -6.52 -9.04
N MET A 157 -0.47 -6.95 -9.24
CA MET A 157 -0.74 -8.24 -9.90
C MET A 157 -0.67 -8.17 -11.41
N ILE A 158 -0.52 -6.99 -12.00
CA ILE A 158 -0.22 -6.81 -13.43
C ILE A 158 1.11 -7.50 -13.76
N ASP A 159 2.13 -7.29 -12.92
CA ASP A 159 3.43 -7.94 -13.02
C ASP A 159 3.32 -9.48 -13.01
N TRP A 160 2.53 -10.01 -12.10
CA TRP A 160 2.33 -11.47 -12.01
C TRP A 160 1.58 -12.04 -13.21
N GLY A 161 0.61 -11.31 -13.73
CA GLY A 161 -0.03 -11.66 -15.00
C GLY A 161 0.97 -11.72 -16.15
N GLY A 162 1.92 -10.78 -16.18
CA GLY A 162 3.04 -10.76 -17.13
C GLY A 162 3.96 -11.98 -16.96
N HIS A 163 4.38 -12.29 -15.75
CA HIS A 163 5.19 -13.48 -15.44
C HIS A 163 4.51 -14.79 -15.85
N ASP A 164 3.20 -14.90 -15.58
CA ASP A 164 2.39 -16.06 -15.98
C ASP A 164 2.10 -16.09 -17.49
N ARG A 165 2.37 -14.99 -18.21
CA ARG A 165 2.01 -14.80 -19.62
C ARG A 165 0.50 -14.99 -19.86
N ASP A 166 -0.29 -14.61 -18.89
CA ASP A 166 -1.74 -14.71 -18.90
C ASP A 166 -2.35 -13.35 -19.27
N LYS A 167 -2.75 -13.24 -20.51
CA LYS A 167 -3.29 -11.98 -21.04
C LYS A 167 -4.60 -11.55 -20.36
N GLU A 168 -5.45 -12.50 -19.96
CA GLU A 168 -6.72 -12.19 -19.31
C GLU A 168 -6.48 -11.67 -17.89
N TYR A 169 -5.49 -12.24 -17.21
CA TYR A 169 -5.02 -11.76 -15.92
C TYR A 169 -4.48 -10.32 -16.04
N ILE A 170 -3.55 -10.05 -16.95
CA ILE A 170 -3.01 -8.70 -17.18
C ILE A 170 -4.13 -7.70 -17.44
N ILE A 171 -5.06 -8.04 -18.37
CA ILE A 171 -6.13 -7.11 -18.77
C ILE A 171 -7.05 -6.80 -17.59
N SER A 172 -7.47 -7.78 -16.81
CA SER A 172 -8.36 -7.56 -15.66
C SER A 172 -7.71 -6.69 -14.58
N GLU A 173 -6.42 -6.93 -14.28
CA GLU A 173 -5.69 -6.12 -13.31
C GLU A 173 -5.40 -4.69 -13.81
N MET A 174 -5.13 -4.53 -15.10
CA MET A 174 -4.98 -3.21 -15.72
C MET A 174 -6.27 -2.38 -15.67
N ILE A 175 -7.43 -3.02 -15.89
CA ILE A 175 -8.74 -2.34 -15.78
C ILE A 175 -8.99 -1.91 -14.32
N ASP A 176 -8.68 -2.77 -13.34
CA ASP A 176 -8.83 -2.45 -11.92
C ASP A 176 -7.95 -1.26 -11.50
N LEU A 177 -6.70 -1.21 -12.02
CA LEU A 177 -5.81 -0.07 -11.81
C LEU A 177 -6.33 1.21 -12.50
N ASP A 178 -6.85 1.11 -13.74
CA ASP A 178 -7.42 2.24 -14.48
C ASP A 178 -8.63 2.84 -13.73
N GLU A 179 -9.48 2.01 -13.14
CA GLU A 179 -10.58 2.49 -12.28
C GLU A 179 -10.08 3.22 -11.02
N ALA A 180 -9.00 2.76 -10.41
CA ALA A 180 -8.38 3.44 -9.26
C ALA A 180 -7.75 4.78 -9.68
N ILE A 181 -7.09 4.83 -10.86
CA ILE A 181 -6.58 6.07 -11.45
C ILE A 181 -7.74 7.04 -11.72
N GLY A 182 -8.88 6.55 -12.20
CA GLY A 182 -10.09 7.35 -12.43
C GLY A 182 -10.55 8.08 -11.15
N VAL A 183 -10.55 7.40 -10.00
CA VAL A 183 -10.87 8.01 -8.69
C VAL A 183 -9.88 9.11 -8.34
N ALA A 184 -8.59 8.85 -8.49
CA ALA A 184 -7.56 9.86 -8.21
C ALA A 184 -7.67 11.07 -9.16
N TYR A 185 -7.96 10.81 -10.44
CA TYR A 185 -8.17 11.85 -11.46
C TYR A 185 -9.38 12.74 -11.13
N ASP A 186 -10.51 12.13 -10.78
CA ASP A 186 -11.71 12.89 -10.40
C ASP A 186 -11.47 13.75 -9.15
N PHE A 187 -10.67 13.27 -8.20
CA PHE A 187 -10.25 14.07 -7.06
C PHE A 187 -9.36 15.23 -7.50
N ALA A 188 -8.31 14.97 -8.29
CA ALA A 188 -7.36 15.98 -8.74
C ALA A 188 -8.00 17.10 -9.55
N VAL A 189 -8.99 16.77 -10.41
CA VAL A 189 -9.75 17.77 -11.17
C VAL A 189 -10.58 18.68 -10.27
N ARG A 190 -11.15 18.16 -9.19
CA ARG A 190 -11.92 18.95 -8.23
C ARG A 190 -11.04 19.78 -7.30
N ASP A 191 -9.93 19.22 -6.89
CA ASP A 191 -8.96 19.82 -5.98
C ASP A 191 -8.14 20.93 -6.68
N GLY A 192 -7.69 20.68 -7.90
CA GLY A 192 -6.97 21.65 -8.73
C GLY A 192 -5.49 21.82 -8.36
N GLU A 193 -5.00 21.21 -7.29
CA GLU A 193 -3.62 21.33 -6.80
C GLU A 193 -2.91 19.96 -6.68
N THR A 194 -3.58 18.87 -7.05
CA THR A 194 -3.04 17.50 -6.98
C THR A 194 -2.32 17.10 -8.26
N LEU A 195 -1.07 16.67 -8.14
CA LEU A 195 -0.30 16.02 -9.22
C LEU A 195 -0.52 14.51 -9.18
N ILE A 196 -0.87 13.92 -10.32
CA ILE A 196 -0.90 12.47 -10.53
C ILE A 196 0.28 12.06 -11.40
N VAL A 197 1.00 11.04 -10.97
CA VAL A 197 2.06 10.40 -11.74
C VAL A 197 1.70 8.93 -11.92
N VAL A 198 1.62 8.48 -13.17
CA VAL A 198 1.38 7.06 -13.52
C VAL A 198 2.63 6.54 -14.20
N THR A 199 3.19 5.46 -13.70
CA THR A 199 4.40 4.84 -14.24
C THR A 199 4.40 3.34 -13.98
N ALA A 200 5.21 2.61 -14.71
CA ALA A 200 5.66 1.27 -14.36
C ALA A 200 7.11 1.33 -13.84
N ASP A 201 7.52 0.37 -13.03
CA ASP A 201 8.89 0.19 -12.57
C ASP A 201 9.73 -0.58 -13.61
N HIS A 202 9.14 -1.54 -14.31
CA HIS A 202 9.73 -2.32 -15.41
C HIS A 202 8.63 -2.96 -16.27
N GLU A 203 9.02 -3.53 -17.39
CA GLU A 203 8.20 -4.43 -18.19
C GLU A 203 8.28 -5.86 -17.64
N THR A 204 7.24 -6.67 -17.91
CA THR A 204 7.19 -8.10 -17.57
C THR A 204 6.53 -8.89 -18.71
N GLY A 205 7.24 -9.93 -19.24
CA GLY A 205 6.67 -10.75 -20.34
C GLY A 205 7.68 -11.37 -21.26
#